data_58eb2e5158d73ce9f0e28c1b3d65dfe0
#
_entry.id   58eb2e5158d73ce9f0e28c1b3d65dfe0
#
_cell.length_a   1.000
_cell.length_b   1.000
_cell.length_c   1.000
_cell.angle_alpha   90.00
_cell.angle_beta   90.00
_cell.angle_gamma   90.00
#
_symmetry.space_group_name_H-M   'P 1'
#
loop_
_entity.id
_entity.type
_entity.pdbx_description
1 polymer ?
#
loop_
_entity_poly.entity_id
_entity_poly.type
_entity_poly.pdbx_seq_one_letter_code
_entity_poly.pdbx_strand_id
1 'polypeptide(L)'
;AVFDGFVERWNRAVERELRRELAEGERKEKLLVVSRGEGDGRRLAEQARSVERIRKRLLLKDHIRLLPLEDVPDGLEWQTGMEEPDVGDPRAVKGGRVRLWINTPFPGTLRAFGPGSENFFNYSAIDNVWLPLVGLHPETFRPIPGLADRWALSADGKTVFYHLDPEAAYSDGRIVKAQDFLLNICLRTSGFARDPFW
;
A
#
# COMPACT_ATOMS: atom_id res chain seq x y z
N ALA A 1 -8.66 -22.58 4.05
CA ALA A 1 -7.65 -23.61 3.73
C ALA A 1 -6.60 -23.14 2.70
N VAL A 2 -6.97 -22.73 1.47
CA VAL A 2 -5.98 -22.32 0.45
C VAL A 2 -5.30 -21.01 0.85
N PHE A 3 -6.06 -20.07 1.37
CA PHE A 3 -5.58 -18.75 1.75
C PHE A 3 -4.73 -18.76 3.02
N ASP A 4 -5.07 -19.60 4.00
CA ASP A 4 -4.28 -19.78 5.24
C ASP A 4 -2.88 -20.27 4.92
N GLY A 5 -2.76 -21.25 4.04
CA GLY A 5 -1.47 -21.75 3.58
C GLY A 5 -0.65 -20.71 2.79
N PHE A 6 -1.31 -19.75 2.12
CA PHE A 6 -0.65 -18.63 1.47
C PHE A 6 -0.07 -17.66 2.52
N VAL A 7 -0.87 -17.19 3.48
CA VAL A 7 -0.46 -16.29 4.55
C VAL A 7 0.73 -16.86 5.33
N GLU A 8 0.69 -18.14 5.66
CA GLU A 8 1.76 -18.82 6.37
C GLU A 8 3.07 -18.86 5.56
N ARG A 9 2.99 -19.22 4.27
CA ARG A 9 4.17 -19.19 3.39
C ARG A 9 4.73 -17.79 3.23
N TRP A 10 3.84 -16.80 3.15
CA TRP A 10 4.21 -15.40 3.06
C TRP A 10 4.96 -14.93 4.31
N ASN A 11 4.41 -15.13 5.50
CA ASN A 11 5.06 -14.75 6.76
C ASN A 11 6.45 -15.37 6.89
N ARG A 12 6.60 -16.65 6.52
CA ARG A 12 7.91 -17.30 6.46
C ARG A 12 8.87 -16.68 5.43
N ALA A 13 8.35 -16.24 4.29
CA ALA A 13 9.16 -15.59 3.27
C ALA A 13 9.65 -14.21 3.73
N VAL A 14 8.78 -13.41 4.33
CA VAL A 14 9.13 -12.11 4.92
C VAL A 14 10.16 -12.27 6.04
N GLU A 15 10.00 -13.24 6.91
CA GLU A 15 10.98 -13.52 7.97
C GLU A 15 12.35 -13.86 7.40
N ARG A 16 12.44 -14.73 6.39
CA ARG A 16 13.73 -15.05 5.75
C ARG A 16 14.40 -13.82 5.15
N GLU A 17 13.62 -12.97 4.48
CA GLU A 17 14.15 -11.75 3.86
C GLU A 17 14.64 -10.77 4.93
N LEU A 18 13.86 -10.53 5.98
CA LEU A 18 14.27 -9.67 7.08
C LEU A 18 15.54 -10.16 7.78
N ARG A 19 15.73 -11.48 7.92
CA ARG A 19 16.98 -12.06 8.45
C ARG A 19 18.18 -11.79 7.54
N ARG A 20 17.97 -11.84 6.21
CA ARG A 20 18.99 -11.51 5.22
C ARG A 20 19.35 -10.03 5.29
N GLU A 21 18.35 -9.14 5.30
CA GLU A 21 18.54 -7.71 5.45
C GLU A 21 19.24 -7.34 6.75
N LEU A 22 18.90 -8.02 7.84
CA LEU A 22 19.55 -7.82 9.14
C LEU A 22 21.05 -8.15 9.06
N ALA A 23 21.40 -9.31 8.52
CA ALA A 23 22.80 -9.75 8.38
C ALA A 23 23.62 -8.77 7.51
N GLU A 24 23.03 -8.29 6.40
CA GLU A 24 23.66 -7.28 5.54
C GLU A 24 23.79 -5.92 6.25
N GLY A 25 22.75 -5.49 6.96
CA GLY A 25 22.73 -4.26 7.74
C GLY A 25 23.78 -4.24 8.84
N GLU A 26 23.90 -5.32 9.60
CA GLU A 26 24.92 -5.49 10.63
C GLU A 26 26.36 -5.53 10.06
N ARG A 27 26.52 -6.14 8.89
CA ARG A 27 27.81 -6.11 8.17
C ARG A 27 28.20 -4.67 7.76
N LYS A 28 27.27 -3.90 7.21
CA LYS A 28 27.47 -2.50 6.83
C LYS A 28 27.81 -1.64 8.06
N GLU A 29 27.10 -1.85 9.17
CA GLU A 29 27.34 -1.14 10.42
C GLU A 29 28.76 -1.41 10.94
N LYS A 30 29.23 -2.67 10.95
CA LYS A 30 30.59 -3.04 11.33
C LYS A 30 31.64 -2.39 10.43
N LEU A 31 31.41 -2.32 9.12
CA LEU A 31 32.33 -1.67 8.17
C LEU A 31 32.42 -0.18 8.44
N LEU A 32 31.30 0.50 8.73
CA LEU A 32 31.30 1.93 9.07
C LEU A 32 32.01 2.24 10.39
N VAL A 33 31.93 1.35 11.36
CA VAL A 33 32.67 1.49 12.64
C VAL A 33 34.19 1.40 12.41
N VAL A 34 34.63 0.56 11.48
CA VAL A 34 36.06 0.37 11.19
C VAL A 34 36.65 1.50 10.36
N SER A 35 35.87 2.09 9.46
CA SER A 35 36.36 3.08 8.46
C SER A 35 36.58 4.49 8.99
N ARG A 36 36.18 4.78 10.21
CA ARG A 36 36.27 6.07 10.95
C ARG A 36 36.83 7.26 10.15
N GLY A 37 35.96 7.89 9.32
CA GLY A 37 36.23 9.18 8.67
C GLY A 37 35.42 10.32 9.31
N GLU A 38 35.89 11.57 9.17
CA GLU A 38 35.10 12.76 9.54
C GLU A 38 33.78 12.76 8.71
N GLY A 39 32.63 12.70 9.38
CA GLY A 39 31.28 12.63 8.76
C GLY A 39 30.56 11.28 8.90
N ASP A 40 31.22 10.22 9.33
CA ASP A 40 30.64 8.88 9.45
C ASP A 40 29.66 8.73 10.63
N GLY A 41 29.68 9.61 11.61
CA GLY A 41 28.79 9.54 12.78
C GLY A 41 27.31 9.58 12.42
N ARG A 42 26.91 10.41 11.47
CA ARG A 42 25.52 10.49 10.98
C ARG A 42 25.11 9.22 10.23
N ARG A 43 25.96 8.74 9.33
CA ARG A 43 25.75 7.50 8.57
C ARG A 43 25.66 6.28 9.47
N LEU A 44 26.54 6.22 10.47
CA LEU A 44 26.50 5.14 11.47
C LEU A 44 25.20 5.16 12.26
N ALA A 45 24.74 6.33 12.73
CA ALA A 45 23.49 6.47 13.45
C ALA A 45 22.26 6.13 12.57
N GLU A 46 22.29 6.45 11.29
CA GLU A 46 21.24 6.05 10.33
C GLU A 46 21.22 4.54 10.11
N GLN A 47 22.39 3.94 9.94
CA GLN A 47 22.54 2.51 9.78
C GLN A 47 22.08 1.74 11.01
N ALA A 48 22.48 2.16 12.20
CA ALA A 48 22.04 1.58 13.47
C ALA A 48 20.52 1.66 13.65
N ARG A 49 19.90 2.80 13.31
CA ARG A 49 18.43 2.95 13.31
C ARG A 49 17.75 2.00 12.29
N SER A 50 18.38 1.79 11.15
CA SER A 50 17.87 0.85 10.14
C SER A 50 17.91 -0.60 10.65
N VAL A 51 19.03 -1.02 11.21
CA VAL A 51 19.20 -2.35 11.82
C VAL A 51 18.18 -2.57 12.95
N GLU A 52 18.00 -1.57 13.81
CA GLU A 52 17.02 -1.65 14.91
C GLU A 52 15.57 -1.77 14.42
N ARG A 53 15.22 -1.08 13.34
CA ARG A 53 13.89 -1.25 12.70
C ARG A 53 13.67 -2.66 12.18
N ILE A 54 14.69 -3.26 11.55
CA ILE A 54 14.60 -4.63 11.05
C ILE A 54 14.46 -5.62 12.22
N ARG A 55 15.21 -5.43 13.30
CA ARG A 55 15.08 -6.24 14.52
C ARG A 55 13.68 -6.17 15.10
N LYS A 56 13.10 -4.97 15.23
CA LYS A 56 11.71 -4.80 15.69
C LYS A 56 10.70 -5.51 14.78
N ARG A 57 10.88 -5.45 13.46
CA ARG A 57 10.02 -6.19 12.53
C ARG A 57 10.15 -7.71 12.68
N LEU A 58 11.35 -8.22 12.94
CA LEU A 58 11.57 -9.66 13.20
C LEU A 58 10.91 -10.16 14.49
N LEU A 59 10.63 -9.27 15.46
CA LEU A 59 9.88 -9.63 16.66
C LEU A 59 8.40 -9.88 16.39
N LEU A 60 7.88 -9.40 15.25
CA LEU A 60 6.52 -9.71 14.82
C LEU A 60 6.52 -11.16 14.32
N LYS A 61 5.74 -12.02 14.97
CA LYS A 61 5.60 -13.42 14.54
C LYS A 61 4.84 -13.55 13.23
N ASP A 62 3.86 -12.66 13.05
CA ASP A 62 2.98 -12.63 11.87
C ASP A 62 2.96 -11.23 11.29
N HIS A 63 3.41 -11.10 10.06
CA HIS A 63 3.38 -9.83 9.30
C HIS A 63 2.03 -9.60 8.62
N ILE A 64 1.29 -10.67 8.39
CA ILE A 64 -0.10 -10.66 7.93
C ILE A 64 -0.88 -11.62 8.82
N ARG A 65 -2.02 -11.16 9.31
CA ARG A 65 -2.98 -11.95 10.06
C ARG A 65 -4.35 -11.87 9.40
N LEU A 66 -5.03 -12.99 9.36
CA LEU A 66 -6.46 -13.04 9.10
C LEU A 66 -7.15 -13.16 10.46
N LEU A 67 -7.82 -12.12 10.85
CA LEU A 67 -8.56 -12.07 12.11
C LEU A 67 -10.07 -12.16 11.80
N PRO A 68 -10.85 -12.79 12.67
CA PRO A 68 -12.29 -12.76 12.57
C PRO A 68 -12.82 -11.35 12.82
N LEU A 69 -14.02 -11.06 12.33
CA LEU A 69 -14.60 -9.71 12.39
C LEU A 69 -14.84 -9.25 13.84
N GLU A 70 -15.08 -10.19 14.75
CA GLU A 70 -15.24 -9.95 16.19
C GLU A 70 -13.98 -9.41 16.88
N ASP A 71 -12.82 -9.54 16.25
CA ASP A 71 -11.56 -8.98 16.77
C ASP A 71 -11.37 -7.48 16.41
N VAL A 72 -12.29 -6.90 15.63
CA VAL A 72 -12.29 -5.45 15.38
C VAL A 72 -12.72 -4.75 16.68
N PRO A 73 -11.95 -3.78 17.19
CA PRO A 73 -12.28 -3.12 18.45
C PRO A 73 -13.65 -2.45 18.44
N ASP A 74 -14.37 -2.60 19.53
CA ASP A 74 -15.58 -1.82 19.77
C ASP A 74 -15.25 -0.35 20.02
N GLY A 75 -16.20 0.53 19.71
CA GLY A 75 -16.07 1.96 20.02
C GLY A 75 -15.16 2.75 19.08
N LEU A 76 -14.85 2.23 17.90
CA LEU A 76 -14.15 2.99 16.85
C LEU A 76 -15.03 4.16 16.36
N GLU A 77 -14.44 5.35 16.25
CA GLU A 77 -15.08 6.51 15.65
C GLU A 77 -14.98 6.43 14.12
N TRP A 78 -16.05 5.93 13.51
CA TRP A 78 -16.12 5.77 12.06
C TRP A 78 -16.41 7.11 11.35
N GLN A 79 -15.61 7.41 10.37
CA GLN A 79 -15.77 8.55 9.45
C GLN A 79 -16.28 8.00 8.10
N THR A 80 -17.15 8.74 7.44
CA THR A 80 -17.71 8.36 6.13
C THR A 80 -17.35 9.31 5.01
N GLY A 81 -16.99 10.58 5.35
CA GLY A 81 -16.75 11.62 4.35
C GLY A 81 -17.98 11.98 3.49
N MET A 82 -19.18 11.50 3.87
CA MET A 82 -20.42 11.77 3.14
C MET A 82 -20.94 13.19 3.36
N GLU A 83 -20.36 13.91 4.29
CA GLU A 83 -20.61 15.32 4.56
C GLU A 83 -19.88 16.26 3.61
N GLU A 84 -18.95 15.75 2.82
CA GLU A 84 -18.25 16.56 1.81
C GLU A 84 -19.19 16.89 0.64
N PRO A 85 -19.00 18.04 -0.03
CA PRO A 85 -19.83 18.41 -1.17
C PRO A 85 -19.70 17.41 -2.33
N ASP A 86 -20.67 17.38 -3.22
CA ASP A 86 -20.60 16.55 -4.42
C ASP A 86 -19.41 16.94 -5.31
N VAL A 87 -18.69 15.94 -5.81
CA VAL A 87 -17.60 16.14 -6.77
C VAL A 87 -18.19 16.45 -8.14
N GLY A 88 -18.01 17.69 -8.59
CA GLY A 88 -18.46 18.14 -9.90
C GLY A 88 -19.84 18.83 -9.89
N ASP A 89 -20.38 19.05 -11.06
CA ASP A 89 -21.69 19.72 -11.20
C ASP A 89 -22.83 18.71 -10.91
N PRO A 90 -23.74 18.99 -9.93
CA PRO A 90 -24.85 18.09 -9.62
C PRO A 90 -25.83 17.89 -10.80
N ARG A 91 -25.76 18.72 -11.83
CA ARG A 91 -26.54 18.58 -13.08
C ARG A 91 -25.84 17.66 -14.10
N ALA A 92 -24.63 17.20 -13.82
CA ALA A 92 -23.88 16.33 -14.73
C ALA A 92 -24.60 15.00 -14.93
N VAL A 93 -24.70 14.59 -16.18
CA VAL A 93 -25.31 13.31 -16.57
C VAL A 93 -24.22 12.33 -16.94
N LYS A 94 -24.29 11.13 -16.38
CA LYS A 94 -23.36 10.04 -16.72
C LYS A 94 -23.46 9.68 -18.19
N GLY A 95 -22.31 9.50 -18.83
CA GLY A 95 -22.23 9.06 -20.22
C GLY A 95 -21.36 9.98 -21.08
N GLY A 96 -21.50 9.81 -22.39
CA GLY A 96 -20.70 10.56 -23.35
C GLY A 96 -19.34 9.92 -23.64
N ARG A 97 -18.52 10.63 -24.41
CA ARG A 97 -17.17 10.20 -24.80
C ARG A 97 -16.22 11.38 -24.70
N VAL A 98 -15.19 11.24 -23.88
CA VAL A 98 -14.08 12.16 -23.82
C VAL A 98 -12.93 11.62 -24.66
N ARG A 99 -12.37 12.46 -25.54
CA ARG A 99 -11.15 12.13 -26.29
C ARG A 99 -10.01 12.96 -25.70
N LEU A 100 -9.03 12.27 -25.15
CA LEU A 100 -7.85 12.90 -24.61
C LEU A 100 -6.69 12.73 -25.59
N TRP A 101 -5.92 13.79 -25.78
CA TRP A 101 -4.68 13.74 -26.52
C TRP A 101 -3.52 13.62 -25.53
N ILE A 102 -2.63 12.69 -25.79
CA ILE A 102 -1.47 12.42 -24.93
C ILE A 102 -0.23 12.82 -25.69
N ASN A 103 0.48 13.80 -25.18
CA ASN A 103 1.73 14.32 -25.76
C ASN A 103 2.95 13.54 -25.25
N THR A 104 2.87 12.22 -25.25
CA THR A 104 4.00 11.35 -24.89
C THR A 104 4.02 10.15 -25.83
N PRO A 105 5.18 9.52 -26.07
CA PRO A 105 5.24 8.26 -26.79
C PRO A 105 4.31 7.23 -26.15
N PHE A 106 3.68 6.42 -27.00
CA PHE A 106 2.85 5.33 -26.51
C PHE A 106 3.69 4.36 -25.66
N PRO A 107 3.23 3.95 -24.47
CA PRO A 107 4.02 3.11 -23.56
C PRO A 107 4.26 1.73 -24.15
N GLY A 108 5.44 1.17 -23.92
CA GLY A 108 5.77 -0.20 -24.34
C GLY A 108 4.99 -1.26 -23.56
N THR A 109 4.34 -0.89 -22.45
CA THR A 109 3.50 -1.76 -21.62
C THR A 109 2.42 -0.97 -20.91
N LEU A 110 1.24 -1.59 -20.75
CA LEU A 110 0.14 -1.06 -19.93
C LEU A 110 0.08 -1.72 -18.54
N ARG A 111 1.15 -2.38 -18.12
CA ARG A 111 1.23 -2.99 -16.80
C ARG A 111 1.47 -1.93 -15.72
N ALA A 112 0.85 -2.13 -14.56
CA ALA A 112 1.05 -1.28 -13.40
C ALA A 112 2.40 -1.52 -12.68
N PHE A 113 3.09 -2.64 -12.99
CA PHE A 113 4.30 -3.07 -12.29
C PHE A 113 5.32 -3.67 -13.27
N GLY A 114 6.60 -3.58 -12.91
CA GLY A 114 7.72 -4.18 -13.60
C GLY A 114 8.36 -3.27 -14.65
N PRO A 115 9.36 -3.76 -15.38
CA PRO A 115 10.15 -2.94 -16.30
C PRO A 115 9.31 -2.19 -17.32
N GLY A 116 9.53 -0.88 -17.45
CA GLY A 116 8.84 0.01 -18.39
C GLY A 116 7.41 0.39 -17.98
N SER A 117 6.95 0.03 -16.78
CA SER A 117 5.64 0.46 -16.26
C SER A 117 5.60 1.92 -15.84
N GLU A 118 6.75 2.50 -15.52
CA GLU A 118 6.91 3.89 -15.07
C GLU A 118 6.83 4.86 -16.25
N ASN A 119 5.65 5.18 -16.65
CA ASN A 119 5.39 6.18 -17.67
C ASN A 119 4.11 6.96 -17.36
N PHE A 120 4.05 8.17 -17.82
CA PHE A 120 2.94 9.08 -17.57
C PHE A 120 1.59 8.49 -18.00
N PHE A 121 1.56 7.73 -19.08
CA PHE A 121 0.32 7.11 -19.56
C PHE A 121 -0.22 6.08 -18.57
N ASN A 122 0.65 5.20 -18.06
CA ASN A 122 0.25 4.19 -17.09
C ASN A 122 -0.25 4.83 -15.79
N TYR A 123 0.44 5.86 -15.27
CA TYR A 123 -0.04 6.58 -14.10
C TYR A 123 -1.40 7.22 -14.34
N SER A 124 -1.58 7.94 -15.45
CA SER A 124 -2.86 8.56 -15.78
C SER A 124 -3.98 7.53 -15.99
N ALA A 125 -3.69 6.40 -16.64
CA ALA A 125 -4.68 5.34 -16.82
C ALA A 125 -5.06 4.68 -15.48
N ILE A 126 -4.07 4.42 -14.63
CA ILE A 126 -4.28 3.81 -13.31
C ILE A 126 -5.14 4.75 -12.45
N ASP A 127 -4.79 6.02 -12.37
CA ASP A 127 -5.53 7.02 -11.59
C ASP A 127 -6.98 7.17 -12.03
N ASN A 128 -7.28 6.90 -13.30
CA ASN A 128 -8.64 7.02 -13.83
C ASN A 128 -9.48 5.73 -13.76
N VAL A 129 -8.85 4.57 -13.57
CA VAL A 129 -9.57 3.27 -13.60
C VAL A 129 -9.48 2.49 -12.30
N TRP A 130 -8.59 2.86 -11.39
CA TRP A 130 -8.43 2.21 -10.10
C TRP A 130 -9.01 3.08 -8.99
N LEU A 131 -9.95 2.50 -8.26
CA LEU A 131 -10.48 3.15 -7.07
C LEU A 131 -9.58 2.83 -5.87
N PRO A 132 -9.14 3.85 -5.10
CA PRO A 132 -8.48 3.64 -3.82
C PRO A 132 -9.49 3.17 -2.76
N LEU A 133 -9.00 2.72 -1.60
CA LEU A 133 -9.86 2.49 -0.43
C LEU A 133 -10.60 3.76 -0.02
N VAL A 134 -9.87 4.86 0.04
CA VAL A 134 -10.35 6.20 0.38
C VAL A 134 -9.69 7.18 -0.57
N GLY A 135 -10.46 8.04 -1.19
CA GLY A 135 -9.99 9.12 -2.05
C GLY A 135 -9.81 10.43 -1.28
N LEU A 136 -9.39 11.46 -1.99
CA LEU A 136 -9.40 12.84 -1.49
C LEU A 136 -10.35 13.66 -2.34
N HIS A 137 -11.19 14.45 -1.69
CA HIS A 137 -12.04 15.40 -2.37
C HIS A 137 -11.17 16.46 -3.07
N PRO A 138 -11.39 16.75 -4.36
CA PRO A 138 -10.49 17.59 -5.15
C PRO A 138 -10.40 19.05 -4.70
N GLU A 139 -11.42 19.54 -4.00
CA GLU A 139 -11.48 20.94 -3.54
C GLU A 139 -11.17 21.08 -2.05
N THR A 140 -11.73 20.19 -1.20
CA THR A 140 -11.56 20.28 0.25
C THR A 140 -10.33 19.52 0.76
N PHE A 141 -9.78 18.62 -0.05
CA PHE A 141 -8.67 17.70 0.30
C PHE A 141 -8.98 16.82 1.51
N ARG A 142 -10.25 16.66 1.85
CA ARG A 142 -10.69 15.75 2.90
C ARG A 142 -10.93 14.35 2.34
N PRO A 143 -10.79 13.31 3.17
CA PRO A 143 -11.07 11.95 2.75
C PRO A 143 -12.53 11.77 2.32
N ILE A 144 -12.71 11.05 1.21
CA ILE A 144 -14.03 10.66 0.69
C ILE A 144 -14.04 9.15 0.39
N PRO A 145 -15.21 8.49 0.40
CA PRO A 145 -15.32 7.07 0.10
C PRO A 145 -14.74 6.69 -1.27
N GLY A 146 -14.13 5.50 -1.32
CA GLY A 146 -13.71 4.84 -2.54
C GLY A 146 -14.22 3.40 -2.54
N LEU A 147 -13.33 2.41 -2.35
CA LEU A 147 -13.73 1.01 -2.12
C LEU A 147 -14.12 0.74 -0.66
N ALA A 148 -13.79 1.65 0.26
CA ALA A 148 -14.28 1.63 1.62
C ALA A 148 -15.38 2.68 1.80
N ASP A 149 -16.50 2.30 2.42
CA ASP A 149 -17.62 3.19 2.73
C ASP A 149 -17.38 4.00 4.01
N ARG A 150 -16.46 3.54 4.86
CA ARG A 150 -16.08 4.19 6.11
C ARG A 150 -14.72 3.72 6.58
N TRP A 151 -14.08 4.53 7.40
CA TRP A 151 -12.78 4.24 8.00
C TRP A 151 -12.73 4.78 9.43
N ALA A 152 -11.85 4.22 10.23
CA ALA A 152 -11.59 4.67 11.59
C ALA A 152 -10.11 4.58 11.93
N LEU A 153 -9.67 5.48 12.82
CA LEU A 153 -8.32 5.46 13.36
C LEU A 153 -8.37 4.94 14.79
N SER A 154 -7.42 4.06 15.14
CA SER A 154 -7.28 3.63 16.54
C SER A 154 -6.95 4.81 17.45
N ALA A 155 -7.30 4.70 18.72
CA ALA A 155 -7.07 5.77 19.71
C ALA A 155 -5.59 6.18 19.84
N ASP A 156 -4.65 5.27 19.57
CA ASP A 156 -3.21 5.54 19.58
C ASP A 156 -2.67 6.08 18.24
N GLY A 157 -3.54 6.26 17.25
CA GLY A 157 -3.23 6.81 15.92
C GLY A 157 -2.32 5.93 15.05
N LYS A 158 -2.13 4.64 15.37
CA LYS A 158 -1.19 3.77 14.67
C LYS A 158 -1.84 2.77 13.73
N THR A 159 -3.14 2.56 13.87
CA THR A 159 -3.89 1.58 13.08
C THR A 159 -5.07 2.26 12.42
N VAL A 160 -5.24 2.00 11.14
CA VAL A 160 -6.42 2.44 10.38
C VAL A 160 -7.26 1.22 10.05
N PHE A 161 -8.54 1.32 10.34
CA PHE A 161 -9.55 0.34 9.99
C PHE A 161 -10.34 0.84 8.80
N TYR A 162 -10.53 -0.03 7.81
CA TYR A 162 -11.38 0.25 6.65
C TYR A 162 -12.50 -0.78 6.61
N HIS A 163 -13.73 -0.31 6.46
CA HIS A 163 -14.87 -1.16 6.14
C HIS A 163 -15.07 -1.10 4.62
N LEU A 164 -14.94 -2.23 3.95
CA LEU A 164 -15.16 -2.30 2.50
C LEU A 164 -16.66 -2.19 2.22
N ASP A 165 -17.01 -1.40 1.20
CA ASP A 165 -18.37 -1.36 0.70
C ASP A 165 -18.78 -2.78 0.24
N PRO A 166 -19.87 -3.34 0.78
CA PRO A 166 -20.34 -4.67 0.38
C PRO A 166 -20.71 -4.77 -1.10
N GLU A 167 -21.01 -3.64 -1.76
CA GLU A 167 -21.37 -3.57 -3.18
C GLU A 167 -20.14 -3.31 -4.07
N ALA A 168 -18.96 -3.03 -3.49
CA ALA A 168 -17.75 -2.81 -4.25
C ALA A 168 -17.38 -4.04 -5.07
N ALA A 169 -17.32 -3.88 -6.39
CA ALA A 169 -17.06 -4.97 -7.32
C ALA A 169 -16.03 -4.59 -8.38
N TYR A 170 -15.32 -5.60 -8.85
CA TYR A 170 -14.50 -5.48 -10.06
C TYR A 170 -15.37 -5.31 -11.31
N SER A 171 -14.76 -4.88 -12.42
CA SER A 171 -15.45 -4.70 -13.69
C SER A 171 -16.07 -6.00 -14.26
N ASP A 172 -15.66 -7.16 -13.77
CA ASP A 172 -16.24 -8.47 -14.10
C ASP A 172 -17.38 -8.89 -13.16
N GLY A 173 -17.76 -8.04 -12.21
CA GLY A 173 -18.85 -8.25 -11.25
C GLY A 173 -18.46 -9.04 -9.99
N ARG A 174 -17.21 -9.46 -9.84
CA ARG A 174 -16.75 -10.10 -8.59
C ARG A 174 -16.65 -9.06 -7.47
N ILE A 175 -17.18 -9.40 -6.30
CA ILE A 175 -17.09 -8.55 -5.11
C ILE A 175 -15.64 -8.44 -4.64
N VAL A 176 -15.23 -7.22 -4.33
CA VAL A 176 -13.91 -6.92 -3.75
C VAL A 176 -13.86 -7.40 -2.31
N LYS A 177 -12.78 -8.09 -1.95
CA LYS A 177 -12.57 -8.62 -0.60
C LYS A 177 -11.29 -8.08 0.01
N ALA A 178 -11.23 -8.05 1.33
CA ALA A 178 -10.03 -7.61 2.05
C ALA A 178 -8.76 -8.38 1.64
N GLN A 179 -8.90 -9.66 1.29
CA GLN A 179 -7.80 -10.49 0.81
C GLN A 179 -7.19 -10.01 -0.52
N ASP A 180 -7.97 -9.32 -1.36
CA ASP A 180 -7.50 -8.86 -2.67
C ASP A 180 -6.41 -7.79 -2.54
N PHE A 181 -6.44 -7.01 -1.45
CA PHE A 181 -5.40 -6.02 -1.13
C PHE A 181 -4.06 -6.65 -0.76
N LEU A 182 -4.08 -7.87 -0.24
CA LEU A 182 -2.85 -8.59 0.12
C LEU A 182 -2.00 -8.90 -1.11
N LEU A 183 -2.61 -9.14 -2.26
CA LEU A 183 -1.87 -9.39 -3.51
C LEU A 183 -0.96 -8.23 -3.87
N ASN A 184 -1.45 -6.99 -3.70
CA ASN A 184 -0.66 -5.79 -3.97
C ASN A 184 0.55 -5.71 -3.03
N ILE A 185 0.33 -5.91 -1.72
CA ILE A 185 1.40 -5.94 -0.72
C ILE A 185 2.42 -7.03 -1.07
N CYS A 186 1.94 -8.22 -1.43
CA CYS A 186 2.76 -9.36 -1.80
C CYS A 186 3.61 -9.09 -3.06
N LEU A 187 3.03 -8.50 -4.09
CA LEU A 187 3.74 -8.14 -5.31
C LEU A 187 4.83 -7.09 -5.05
N ARG A 188 4.49 -6.02 -4.33
CA ARG A 188 5.43 -4.92 -4.03
C ARG A 188 6.62 -5.35 -3.17
N THR A 189 6.43 -6.30 -2.28
CA THR A 189 7.48 -6.78 -1.37
C THR A 189 8.16 -8.07 -1.86
N SER A 190 7.71 -8.62 -2.98
CA SER A 190 8.32 -9.82 -3.57
C SER A 190 9.53 -9.46 -4.43
N GLY A 191 10.53 -10.34 -4.48
CA GLY A 191 11.66 -10.19 -5.39
C GLY A 191 11.29 -10.26 -6.89
N PHE A 192 10.01 -10.49 -7.22
CA PHE A 192 9.49 -10.44 -8.59
C PHE A 192 9.20 -9.01 -9.06
N ALA A 193 8.73 -8.17 -8.16
CA ALA A 193 8.53 -6.75 -8.44
C ALA A 193 9.84 -5.98 -8.19
N ARG A 194 10.89 -6.33 -8.90
CA ARG A 194 12.17 -5.59 -8.88
C ARG A 194 11.99 -4.25 -9.57
N ASP A 195 11.19 -3.43 -8.99
CA ASP A 195 11.03 -2.06 -9.38
C ASP A 195 11.93 -1.22 -8.49
N PRO A 196 12.94 -0.49 -9.03
CA PRO A 196 13.86 0.29 -8.21
C PRO A 196 13.18 1.45 -7.47
N PHE A 197 11.92 1.75 -7.77
CA PHE A 197 11.16 2.85 -7.17
C PHE A 197 10.17 2.41 -6.08
N TRP A 198 10.13 1.09 -5.75
CA TRP A 198 9.26 0.56 -4.68
C TRP A 198 10.04 -0.09 -3.54
#